data_426a49dab9db468b6511a9ac64c403d4
#
_entry.id   426a49dab9db468b6511a9ac64c403d4
#
_cell.length_a   1.000
_cell.length_b   1.000
_cell.length_c   1.000
_cell.angle_alpha   90.00
_cell.angle_beta   90.00
_cell.angle_gamma   90.00
#
_symmetry.space_group_name_H-M   'P 1'
#
loop_
_entity.id
_entity.type
_entity.pdbx_description
1 polymer ?
#
loop_
_entity_poly.entity_id
_entity_poly.type
_entity_poly.pdbx_seq_one_letter_code
_entity_poly.pdbx_strand_id
1 'polypeptide(L)'
;DGRVFEWNFPLLGSYWTAADSMIQDILKKEKGSLKGKKIALVYHDSPYGKEPIPLLEKRAAKEGFELLKPPVTAPGVEQKSTWLQIRQQRPDYVLLWSAGVMTPAAIREAQATNFPREKMYAIWWAGSDHDVKDIGAGAKGYNTVTIHNTAERDKVHDEVKAQVYDKNQGTAKDAK
;
A
#
# COMPACT_ATOMS: atom_id res chain seq x y z
N ASP A 1 22.92 -3.59 2.47
CA ASP A 1 23.97 -2.76 3.10
C ASP A 1 25.23 -2.83 2.22
N GLY A 2 25.61 -1.69 1.61
CA GLY A 2 26.78 -1.59 0.71
C GLY A 2 28.14 -1.89 1.41
N ARG A 3 28.16 -1.89 2.74
CA ARG A 3 29.36 -2.35 3.51
C ARG A 3 29.55 -3.86 3.47
N VAL A 4 28.51 -4.62 3.16
CA VAL A 4 28.51 -6.09 3.06
C VAL A 4 28.40 -6.52 1.60
N PHE A 5 27.61 -5.80 0.82
CA PHE A 5 27.34 -6.06 -0.58
C PHE A 5 27.74 -4.85 -1.42
N GLU A 6 29.00 -4.79 -1.78
CA GLU A 6 29.63 -3.65 -2.48
C GLU A 6 28.94 -3.26 -3.80
N TRP A 7 28.35 -4.24 -4.49
CA TRP A 7 27.68 -4.07 -5.78
C TRP A 7 26.15 -3.92 -5.67
N ASN A 8 25.61 -3.71 -4.47
CA ASN A 8 24.18 -3.51 -4.28
C ASN A 8 23.84 -2.01 -4.32
N PHE A 9 23.28 -1.57 -5.44
CA PHE A 9 22.84 -0.19 -5.69
C PHE A 9 21.32 -0.13 -5.73
N PRO A 10 20.62 0.01 -4.56
CA PRO A 10 19.17 0.11 -4.55
C PRO A 10 18.73 1.37 -5.29
N LEU A 11 18.00 1.20 -6.38
CA LEU A 11 17.52 2.30 -7.23
C LEU A 11 16.32 3.02 -6.61
N LEU A 12 15.53 2.31 -5.81
CA LEU A 12 14.28 2.79 -5.21
C LEU A 12 14.37 2.75 -3.69
N GLY A 13 13.42 3.40 -3.03
CA GLY A 13 13.29 3.31 -1.58
C GLY A 13 13.04 1.88 -1.09
N SER A 14 13.48 1.57 0.12
CA SER A 14 13.22 0.28 0.74
C SER A 14 11.76 0.19 1.24
N TYR A 15 11.28 -1.02 1.51
CA TYR A 15 9.99 -1.22 2.19
C TYR A 15 9.94 -0.56 3.57
N TRP A 16 11.06 -0.46 4.26
CA TRP A 16 11.16 0.28 5.52
C TRP A 16 10.91 1.77 5.33
N THR A 17 11.49 2.36 4.28
CA THR A 17 11.24 3.77 3.93
C THR A 17 9.75 4.00 3.62
N ALA A 18 9.12 3.10 2.87
CA ALA A 18 7.70 3.18 2.58
C ALA A 18 6.83 3.09 3.84
N ALA A 19 7.10 2.11 4.70
CA ALA A 19 6.36 1.95 5.96
C ALA A 19 6.56 3.17 6.88
N ASP A 20 7.78 3.70 6.96
CA ASP A 20 8.07 4.90 7.74
C ASP A 20 7.33 6.13 7.21
N SER A 21 7.29 6.30 5.89
CA SER A 21 6.56 7.41 5.25
C SER A 21 5.05 7.35 5.53
N MET A 22 4.45 6.16 5.54
CA MET A 22 3.05 5.99 5.93
C MET A 22 2.81 6.42 7.37
N ILE A 23 3.66 5.99 8.31
CA ILE A 23 3.57 6.38 9.72
C ILE A 23 3.75 7.89 9.88
N GLN A 24 4.66 8.51 9.13
CA GLN A 24 4.87 9.96 9.18
C GLN A 24 3.65 10.74 8.66
N ASP A 25 3.01 10.30 7.59
CA ASP A 25 1.79 10.94 7.09
C ASP A 25 0.63 10.80 8.09
N ILE A 26 0.46 9.61 8.69
CA ILE A 26 -0.53 9.38 9.74
C ILE A 26 -0.25 10.29 10.94
N LEU A 27 1.01 10.38 11.40
CA LEU A 27 1.41 11.30 12.46
C LEU A 27 1.02 12.75 12.16
N LYS A 28 1.26 13.19 10.92
CA LYS A 28 0.88 14.53 10.49
C LYS A 28 -0.64 14.74 10.54
N LYS A 29 -1.43 13.77 10.09
CA LYS A 29 -2.90 13.80 10.16
C LYS A 29 -3.41 13.79 11.60
N GLU A 30 -2.74 13.08 12.50
CA GLU A 30 -3.05 12.99 13.94
C GLU A 30 -2.33 14.07 14.78
N LYS A 31 -1.92 15.17 14.13
CA LYS A 31 -1.33 16.35 14.79
C LYS A 31 -0.08 16.04 15.63
N GLY A 32 0.70 15.04 15.21
CA GLY A 32 2.00 14.69 15.79
C GLY A 32 1.97 13.67 16.92
N SER A 33 0.82 13.00 17.20
CA SER A 33 0.76 11.97 18.24
C SER A 33 -0.06 10.75 17.79
N LEU A 34 0.52 9.56 17.98
CA LEU A 34 -0.18 8.28 17.78
C LEU A 34 -0.45 7.55 19.11
N LYS A 35 -0.21 8.22 20.24
CA LYS A 35 -0.40 7.60 21.55
C LYS A 35 -1.83 7.11 21.74
N GLY A 36 -1.97 5.82 22.05
CA GLY A 36 -3.26 5.16 22.24
C GLY A 36 -4.02 4.81 20.96
N LYS A 37 -3.46 5.11 19.78
CA LYS A 37 -4.01 4.65 18.50
C LYS A 37 -3.72 3.18 18.26
N LYS A 38 -4.51 2.55 17.39
CA LYS A 38 -4.29 1.19 16.89
C LYS A 38 -4.05 1.22 15.39
N ILE A 39 -2.97 0.61 14.95
CA ILE A 39 -2.64 0.49 13.53
C ILE A 39 -2.52 -1.01 13.22
N ALA A 40 -3.24 -1.47 12.20
CA ALA A 40 -3.17 -2.85 11.76
C ALA A 40 -2.33 -2.95 10.47
N LEU A 41 -1.33 -3.82 10.48
CA LEU A 41 -0.64 -4.27 9.27
C LEU A 41 -1.34 -5.52 8.76
N VAL A 42 -2.14 -5.39 7.70
CA VAL A 42 -2.70 -6.53 6.94
C VAL A 42 -1.69 -6.89 5.86
N TYR A 43 -1.09 -8.06 5.97
CA TYR A 43 0.07 -8.41 5.13
C TYR A 43 -0.04 -9.81 4.53
N HIS A 44 0.51 -9.96 3.33
CA HIS A 44 0.71 -11.27 2.70
C HIS A 44 1.65 -12.13 3.55
N ASP A 45 1.22 -13.33 3.94
CA ASP A 45 2.02 -14.22 4.80
C ASP A 45 3.20 -14.82 4.03
N SER A 46 4.24 -14.02 3.88
CA SER A 46 5.48 -14.34 3.18
C SER A 46 6.62 -13.46 3.71
N PRO A 47 7.87 -13.75 3.35
CA PRO A 47 9.01 -12.87 3.66
C PRO A 47 8.78 -11.42 3.21
N TYR A 48 8.18 -11.21 2.04
CA TYR A 48 7.79 -9.89 1.54
C TYR A 48 6.84 -9.17 2.50
N GLY A 49 5.76 -9.81 2.90
CA GLY A 49 4.75 -9.18 3.76
C GLY A 49 5.24 -8.93 5.19
N LYS A 50 6.20 -9.72 5.67
CA LYS A 50 6.79 -9.62 7.00
C LYS A 50 7.91 -8.58 7.10
N GLU A 51 8.46 -8.15 5.98
CA GLU A 51 9.64 -7.28 5.93
C GLU A 51 9.46 -5.95 6.68
N PRO A 52 8.32 -5.23 6.64
CA PRO A 52 8.16 -3.98 7.37
C PRO A 52 7.94 -4.15 8.88
N ILE A 53 7.67 -5.36 9.38
CA ILE A 53 7.29 -5.59 10.79
C ILE A 53 8.32 -5.04 11.78
N PRO A 54 9.64 -5.31 11.65
CA PRO A 54 10.61 -4.82 12.63
C PRO A 54 10.69 -3.29 12.72
N LEU A 55 10.47 -2.60 11.60
CA LEU A 55 10.39 -1.15 11.60
C LEU A 55 9.12 -0.65 12.28
N LEU A 56 7.97 -1.25 11.94
CA LEU A 56 6.69 -0.85 12.52
C LEU A 56 6.62 -1.10 14.02
N GLU A 57 7.24 -2.17 14.52
CA GLU A 57 7.38 -2.43 15.96
C GLU A 57 8.22 -1.35 16.66
N LYS A 58 9.33 -0.92 16.04
CA LYS A 58 10.14 0.20 16.56
C LYS A 58 9.34 1.52 16.56
N ARG A 59 8.57 1.77 15.50
CA ARG A 59 7.70 2.96 15.44
C ARG A 59 6.57 2.88 16.46
N ALA A 60 5.96 1.72 16.65
CA ALA A 60 4.91 1.52 17.66
C ALA A 60 5.43 1.82 19.07
N ALA A 61 6.61 1.29 19.41
CA ALA A 61 7.24 1.57 20.70
C ALA A 61 7.60 3.07 20.88
N LYS A 62 8.06 3.72 19.82
CA LYS A 62 8.45 5.14 19.85
C LYS A 62 7.25 6.06 19.94
N GLU A 63 6.22 5.85 19.13
CA GLU A 63 5.07 6.76 18.98
C GLU A 63 3.89 6.39 19.89
N GLY A 64 3.95 5.23 20.57
CA GLY A 64 2.96 4.81 21.57
C GLY A 64 1.65 4.28 20.99
N PHE A 65 1.65 3.74 19.76
CA PHE A 65 0.49 3.07 19.18
C PHE A 65 0.55 1.54 19.34
N GLU A 66 -0.62 0.89 19.36
CA GLU A 66 -0.73 -0.56 19.31
C GLU A 66 -0.63 -1.05 17.86
N LEU A 67 0.29 -1.98 17.59
CA LEU A 67 0.45 -2.60 16.27
C LEU A 67 -0.21 -3.97 16.22
N LEU A 68 -1.27 -4.09 15.42
CA LEU A 68 -1.93 -5.36 15.09
C LEU A 68 -1.32 -5.92 13.81
N LYS A 69 -1.15 -7.26 13.73
CA LYS A 69 -0.45 -7.90 12.59
C LYS A 69 -1.24 -9.11 12.07
N PRO A 70 -2.47 -8.93 11.52
CA PRO A 70 -3.20 -10.04 10.92
C PRO A 70 -2.58 -10.46 9.59
N PRO A 71 -2.10 -11.72 9.46
CA PRO A 71 -1.60 -12.25 8.21
C PRO A 71 -2.74 -12.63 7.27
N VAL A 72 -2.46 -12.61 5.98
CA VAL A 72 -3.34 -13.16 4.93
C VAL A 72 -2.59 -14.22 4.15
N THR A 73 -3.12 -15.44 4.15
CA THR A 73 -2.51 -16.57 3.45
C THR A 73 -2.61 -16.40 1.92
N ALA A 74 -1.56 -16.76 1.20
CA ALA A 74 -1.52 -16.76 -0.25
C ALA A 74 -2.67 -17.62 -0.85
N PRO A 75 -3.26 -17.20 -1.97
CA PRO A 75 -3.00 -16.02 -2.79
C PRO A 75 -3.68 -14.74 -2.27
N GLY A 76 -4.35 -14.78 -1.12
CA GLY A 76 -4.92 -13.61 -0.49
C GLY A 76 -6.33 -13.22 -0.98
N VAL A 77 -7.06 -14.15 -1.59
CA VAL A 77 -8.45 -13.94 -2.03
C VAL A 77 -9.41 -14.03 -0.85
N GLU A 78 -9.18 -15.03 0.02
CA GLU A 78 -10.04 -15.30 1.18
C GLU A 78 -9.63 -14.47 2.40
N GLN A 79 -10.27 -13.31 2.58
CA GLN A 79 -9.92 -12.36 3.63
C GLN A 79 -11.05 -12.03 4.60
N LYS A 80 -12.21 -12.64 4.44
CA LYS A 80 -13.40 -12.34 5.24
C LYS A 80 -13.13 -12.43 6.74
N SER A 81 -12.47 -13.49 7.20
CA SER A 81 -12.11 -13.67 8.61
C SER A 81 -11.16 -12.57 9.13
N THR A 82 -10.16 -12.19 8.32
CA THR A 82 -9.22 -11.11 8.64
C THR A 82 -9.96 -9.79 8.82
N TRP A 83 -10.87 -9.43 7.92
CA TRP A 83 -11.59 -8.16 8.00
C TRP A 83 -12.68 -8.16 9.06
N LEU A 84 -13.26 -9.31 9.41
CA LEU A 84 -14.09 -9.42 10.61
C LEU A 84 -13.29 -9.18 11.89
N GLN A 85 -12.06 -9.69 11.97
CA GLN A 85 -11.14 -9.41 13.07
C GLN A 85 -10.77 -7.93 13.13
N ILE A 86 -10.46 -7.28 12.00
CA ILE A 86 -10.24 -5.82 11.91
C ILE A 86 -11.44 -5.05 12.44
N ARG A 87 -12.65 -5.43 12.04
CA ARG A 87 -13.89 -4.82 12.55
C ARG A 87 -14.05 -4.96 14.06
N GLN A 88 -13.70 -6.11 14.64
CA GLN A 88 -13.76 -6.35 16.09
C GLN A 88 -12.71 -5.54 16.84
N GLN A 89 -11.49 -5.50 16.35
CA GLN A 89 -10.35 -4.82 16.99
C GLN A 89 -10.38 -3.31 16.81
N ARG A 90 -11.11 -2.81 15.81
CA ARG A 90 -11.33 -1.39 15.52
C ARG A 90 -10.03 -0.57 15.44
N PRO A 91 -9.07 -0.93 14.57
CA PRO A 91 -7.90 -0.09 14.40
C PRO A 91 -8.29 1.27 13.83
N ASP A 92 -7.50 2.29 14.18
CA ASP A 92 -7.65 3.63 13.62
C ASP A 92 -7.18 3.68 12.16
N TYR A 93 -6.17 2.89 11.81
CA TYR A 93 -5.58 2.81 10.47
C TYR A 93 -5.23 1.38 10.09
N VAL A 94 -5.25 1.11 8.79
CA VAL A 94 -4.78 -0.14 8.20
C VAL A 94 -3.65 0.17 7.23
N LEU A 95 -2.51 -0.49 7.42
CA LEU A 95 -1.44 -0.58 6.44
C LEU A 95 -1.63 -1.89 5.67
N LEU A 96 -1.73 -1.80 4.35
CA LEU A 96 -1.96 -2.95 3.48
C LEU A 96 -0.67 -3.30 2.74
N TRP A 97 -0.11 -4.46 3.09
CA TRP A 97 1.11 -4.99 2.46
C TRP A 97 0.73 -6.17 1.56
N SER A 98 0.19 -5.83 0.41
CA SER A 98 -0.39 -6.77 -0.55
C SER A 98 0.12 -6.55 -1.96
N ALA A 99 -0.17 -7.50 -2.83
CA ALA A 99 0.07 -7.42 -4.26
C ALA A 99 -0.95 -8.28 -5.01
N GLY A 100 -1.17 -7.97 -6.28
CA GLY A 100 -2.04 -8.73 -7.17
C GLY A 100 -3.46 -8.90 -6.62
N VAL A 101 -4.02 -10.09 -6.71
CA VAL A 101 -5.42 -10.39 -6.33
C VAL A 101 -5.77 -10.09 -4.87
N MET A 102 -4.77 -10.08 -4.00
CA MET A 102 -4.96 -9.76 -2.58
C MET A 102 -5.46 -8.32 -2.37
N THR A 103 -5.00 -7.37 -3.20
CA THR A 103 -5.33 -5.94 -3.07
C THR A 103 -6.82 -5.66 -3.30
N PRO A 104 -7.42 -5.99 -4.46
CA PRO A 104 -8.85 -5.76 -4.67
C PRO A 104 -9.72 -6.55 -3.69
N ALA A 105 -9.31 -7.76 -3.28
CA ALA A 105 -10.01 -8.51 -2.25
C ALA A 105 -10.03 -7.74 -0.91
N ALA A 106 -8.89 -7.22 -0.46
CA ALA A 106 -8.80 -6.42 0.76
C ALA A 106 -9.70 -5.18 0.74
N ILE A 107 -9.72 -4.46 -0.37
CA ILE A 107 -10.54 -3.24 -0.50
C ILE A 107 -12.04 -3.57 -0.49
N ARG A 108 -12.46 -4.66 -1.15
CA ARG A 108 -13.86 -5.14 -1.11
C ARG A 108 -14.29 -5.55 0.29
N GLU A 109 -13.44 -6.28 1.00
CA GLU A 109 -13.72 -6.68 2.39
C GLU A 109 -13.72 -5.49 3.35
N ALA A 110 -12.85 -4.51 3.15
CA ALA A 110 -12.88 -3.24 3.87
C ALA A 110 -14.22 -2.51 3.64
N GLN A 111 -14.72 -2.51 2.41
CA GLN A 111 -16.03 -1.95 2.09
C GLN A 111 -17.16 -2.73 2.79
N ALA A 112 -17.13 -4.05 2.73
CA ALA A 112 -18.14 -4.92 3.35
C ALA A 112 -18.20 -4.78 4.87
N THR A 113 -17.06 -4.48 5.51
CA THR A 113 -16.96 -4.24 6.95
C THR A 113 -17.10 -2.78 7.35
N ASN A 114 -17.38 -1.88 6.40
CA ASN A 114 -17.47 -0.42 6.58
C ASN A 114 -16.17 0.21 7.14
N PHE A 115 -15.01 -0.36 6.86
CA PHE A 115 -13.75 0.28 7.23
C PHE A 115 -13.48 1.48 6.30
N PRO A 116 -13.15 2.69 6.82
CA PRO A 116 -12.94 3.88 5.99
C PRO A 116 -11.70 3.75 5.10
N ARG A 117 -11.87 3.93 3.77
CA ARG A 117 -10.73 3.81 2.82
C ARG A 117 -9.69 4.90 3.00
N GLU A 118 -10.07 6.09 3.44
CA GLU A 118 -9.16 7.20 3.76
C GLU A 118 -8.22 6.89 4.94
N LYS A 119 -8.49 5.83 5.71
CA LYS A 119 -7.66 5.30 6.78
C LYS A 119 -6.84 4.07 6.36
N MET A 120 -6.89 3.70 5.08
CA MET A 120 -6.08 2.64 4.50
C MET A 120 -4.89 3.23 3.75
N TYR A 121 -3.72 2.65 4.01
CA TYR A 121 -2.46 2.99 3.34
C TYR A 121 -1.84 1.73 2.78
N ALA A 122 -1.38 1.77 1.57
CA ALA A 122 -0.80 0.60 0.94
C ALA A 122 0.58 0.84 0.36
N ILE A 123 1.34 -0.24 0.29
CA ILE A 123 2.61 -0.28 -0.43
C ILE A 123 2.37 -0.09 -1.94
N TRP A 124 3.37 0.39 -2.69
CA TRP A 124 3.28 0.65 -4.14
C TRP A 124 2.77 -0.53 -4.99
N TRP A 125 3.00 -1.79 -4.57
CA TRP A 125 2.46 -2.98 -5.25
C TRP A 125 0.94 -3.12 -5.17
N ALA A 126 0.33 -2.36 -4.30
CA ALA A 126 -1.11 -2.32 -4.06
C ALA A 126 -1.72 -0.98 -4.46
N GLY A 127 -1.07 -0.23 -5.34
CA GLY A 127 -1.44 1.14 -5.70
C GLY A 127 -1.66 1.38 -7.18
N SER A 128 -1.82 0.32 -7.99
CA SER A 128 -2.10 0.51 -9.41
C SER A 128 -3.59 0.78 -9.65
N ASP A 129 -3.90 1.51 -10.72
CA ASP A 129 -5.30 1.74 -11.14
C ASP A 129 -6.03 0.42 -11.41
N HIS A 130 -5.32 -0.62 -11.85
CA HIS A 130 -5.87 -1.96 -12.08
C HIS A 130 -6.40 -2.59 -10.80
N ASP A 131 -5.81 -2.30 -9.64
CA ASP A 131 -6.26 -2.84 -8.35
C ASP A 131 -7.61 -2.28 -7.92
N VAL A 132 -7.96 -1.08 -8.37
CA VAL A 132 -9.15 -0.34 -7.94
C VAL A 132 -10.21 -0.16 -9.04
N LYS A 133 -9.85 -0.39 -10.31
CA LYS A 133 -10.71 -0.17 -11.48
C LYS A 133 -12.09 -0.82 -11.33
N ASP A 134 -12.13 -2.09 -10.95
CA ASP A 134 -13.37 -2.86 -10.84
C ASP A 134 -14.12 -2.62 -9.52
N ILE A 135 -13.53 -1.87 -8.60
CA ILE A 135 -14.14 -1.50 -7.32
C ILE A 135 -14.83 -0.13 -7.42
N GLY A 136 -14.32 0.72 -8.30
CA GLY A 136 -14.88 2.05 -8.58
C GLY A 136 -15.00 2.90 -7.31
N ALA A 137 -16.19 3.45 -7.06
CA ALA A 137 -16.43 4.33 -5.91
C ALA A 137 -16.13 3.69 -4.55
N GLY A 138 -16.13 2.36 -4.43
CA GLY A 138 -15.79 1.66 -3.20
C GLY A 138 -14.33 1.82 -2.77
N ALA A 139 -13.44 2.19 -3.70
CA ALA A 139 -12.03 2.46 -3.42
C ALA A 139 -11.74 3.95 -3.11
N LYS A 140 -12.73 4.83 -3.21
CA LYS A 140 -12.51 6.27 -3.02
C LYS A 140 -11.93 6.55 -1.63
N GLY A 141 -10.82 7.32 -1.61
CA GLY A 141 -10.09 7.68 -0.39
C GLY A 141 -8.95 6.72 -0.03
N TYR A 142 -8.81 5.58 -0.72
CA TYR A 142 -7.69 4.67 -0.54
C TYR A 142 -6.36 5.36 -0.87
N ASN A 143 -5.39 5.22 0.02
CA ASN A 143 -4.09 5.87 -0.10
C ASN A 143 -3.02 4.82 -0.44
N THR A 144 -2.05 5.21 -1.24
CA THR A 144 -0.88 4.37 -1.54
C THR A 144 0.40 5.20 -1.54
N VAL A 145 1.50 4.55 -1.18
CA VAL A 145 2.83 5.10 -1.43
C VAL A 145 3.20 4.83 -2.88
N THR A 146 3.68 5.82 -3.57
CA THR A 146 4.24 5.68 -4.92
C THR A 146 5.68 6.17 -4.96
N ILE A 147 6.46 5.59 -5.85
CA ILE A 147 7.86 5.94 -6.12
C ILE A 147 8.03 6.68 -7.45
N HIS A 148 6.94 6.91 -8.15
CA HIS A 148 6.92 7.58 -9.45
C HIS A 148 5.77 8.61 -9.48
N ASN A 149 5.84 9.52 -10.45
CA ASN A 149 4.76 10.45 -10.70
C ASN A 149 3.54 9.70 -11.25
N THR A 150 2.37 9.99 -10.70
CA THR A 150 1.08 9.42 -11.14
C THR A 150 0.28 10.41 -11.98
N ALA A 151 0.88 11.55 -12.37
CA ALA A 151 0.22 12.50 -13.24
C ALA A 151 -0.06 11.87 -14.62
N GLU A 152 -1.28 12.05 -15.12
CA GLU A 152 -1.73 11.48 -16.40
C GLU A 152 -0.93 12.01 -17.61
N ARG A 153 -0.26 13.16 -17.44
CA ARG A 153 0.55 13.78 -18.48
C ARG A 153 1.87 14.25 -17.90
N ASP A 154 2.89 13.52 -18.23
CA ASP A 154 4.29 13.88 -18.02
C ASP A 154 4.98 13.90 -19.38
N LYS A 155 6.04 14.69 -19.51
CA LYS A 155 6.81 14.80 -20.74
C LYS A 155 7.18 13.43 -21.34
N VAL A 156 7.48 12.45 -20.51
CA VAL A 156 7.78 11.09 -20.95
C VAL A 156 6.58 10.41 -21.63
N HIS A 157 5.35 10.68 -21.18
CA HIS A 157 4.16 10.13 -21.83
C HIS A 157 3.95 10.72 -23.22
N ASP A 158 4.18 12.01 -23.38
CA ASP A 158 4.11 12.66 -24.69
C ASP A 158 5.19 12.12 -25.65
N GLU A 159 6.39 11.86 -25.15
CA GLU A 159 7.48 11.24 -25.91
C GLU A 159 7.13 9.80 -26.32
N VAL A 160 6.61 8.97 -25.40
CA VAL A 160 6.17 7.60 -25.69
C VAL A 160 5.03 7.62 -26.72
N LYS A 161 4.05 8.51 -26.56
CA LYS A 161 2.98 8.67 -27.53
C LYS A 161 3.54 8.99 -28.92
N ALA A 162 4.36 10.01 -29.06
CA ALA A 162 4.92 10.45 -30.33
C ALA A 162 5.86 9.44 -30.98
N GLN A 163 6.64 8.71 -30.19
CA GLN A 163 7.66 7.78 -30.69
C GLN A 163 7.17 6.36 -30.94
N VAL A 164 6.12 5.94 -30.27
CA VAL A 164 5.60 4.57 -30.31
C VAL A 164 4.19 4.54 -30.89
N TYR A 165 3.23 5.16 -30.23
CA TYR A 165 1.81 5.00 -30.60
C TYR A 165 1.43 5.74 -31.88
N ASP A 166 1.89 6.97 -32.07
CA ASP A 166 1.60 7.74 -33.28
C ASP A 166 2.31 7.14 -34.52
N LYS A 167 3.31 6.27 -34.31
CA LYS A 167 3.99 5.51 -35.38
C LYS A 167 3.43 4.09 -35.55
N ASN A 168 2.30 3.75 -34.91
CA ASN A 168 1.69 2.43 -34.93
C ASN A 168 2.64 1.28 -34.49
N GLN A 169 3.59 1.57 -33.60
CA GLN A 169 4.57 0.60 -33.10
C GLN A 169 4.18 -0.01 -31.75
N GLY A 170 3.04 0.34 -31.21
CA GLY A 170 2.56 -0.15 -29.91
C GLY A 170 1.26 -0.94 -30.02
N THR A 171 0.99 -1.79 -29.05
CA THR A 171 -0.23 -2.60 -28.97
C THR A 171 -1.29 -2.03 -28.03
N ALA A 172 -0.98 -1.03 -27.23
CA ALA A 172 -1.92 -0.42 -26.32
C ALA A 172 -2.91 0.48 -27.07
N LYS A 173 -4.14 0.01 -27.23
CA LYS A 173 -5.24 0.78 -27.84
C LYS A 173 -5.77 1.91 -26.94
N ASP A 174 -5.35 1.95 -25.66
CA ASP A 174 -5.95 2.78 -24.61
C ASP A 174 -4.98 3.76 -23.94
N ALA A 175 -3.85 4.08 -24.59
CA ALA A 175 -3.01 5.19 -24.16
C ALA A 175 -3.67 6.52 -24.56
N LYS A 176 -4.79 6.85 -23.91
CA LYS A 176 -5.47 8.15 -24.05
C LYS A 176 -5.13 9.04 -22.87
#